data_44947bc3277dd40ea11787f08b6d0db8
#
_entry.id   44947bc3277dd40ea11787f08b6d0db8
#
_cell.length_a   1.000
_cell.length_b   1.000
_cell.length_c   1.000
_cell.angle_alpha   90.00
_cell.angle_beta   90.00
_cell.angle_gamma   90.00
#
_symmetry.space_group_name_H-M   'P 1'
#
loop_
_entity.id
_entity.type
_entity.pdbx_description
1 polymer ?
#
loop_
_entity_poly.entity_id
_entity_poly.type
_entity_poly.pdbx_seq_one_letter_code
_entity_poly.pdbx_strand_id
1 'polypeptide(L)'
;MASTIRAILSQVKTTLATINGAGSYTYDLSAAGRVTLGLNVEPPMAPYVCIGDPSVDRSVDGMPLGYYERRGTIPILGWIDGDGSEGSEMLSACDLLEDLMLALEADRSLNGNVRDLQVSAQTIDGSELQIEGWGLVVASLEVVYAKETGS
;
A
#
# COMPACT_ATOMS: atom_id res chain seq x y z
N MET A 1 -15.86 17.22 -6.31
CA MET A 1 -16.53 15.90 -6.35
C MET A 1 -16.07 15.06 -5.18
N ALA A 2 -16.97 14.36 -4.52
CA ALA A 2 -16.61 13.48 -3.40
C ALA A 2 -15.87 12.23 -3.90
N SER A 3 -14.86 11.80 -3.17
CA SER A 3 -14.09 10.60 -3.48
C SER A 3 -14.81 9.35 -3.03
N THR A 4 -14.50 8.21 -3.65
CA THR A 4 -14.98 6.91 -3.24
C THR A 4 -13.80 6.03 -2.85
N ILE A 5 -14.06 5.04 -1.97
CA ILE A 5 -13.00 4.10 -1.60
C ILE A 5 -12.50 3.31 -2.81
N ARG A 6 -13.38 3.04 -3.78
CA ARG A 6 -12.99 2.38 -5.02
C ARG A 6 -11.96 3.21 -5.81
N ALA A 7 -12.20 4.52 -5.93
CA ALA A 7 -11.27 5.43 -6.61
C ALA A 7 -9.94 5.50 -5.87
N ILE A 8 -9.99 5.51 -4.53
CA ILE A 8 -8.80 5.52 -3.68
C ILE A 8 -7.98 4.24 -3.90
N LEU A 9 -8.61 3.07 -3.88
CA LEU A 9 -7.92 1.80 -4.13
C LEU A 9 -7.28 1.76 -5.51
N SER A 10 -7.98 2.22 -6.53
CA SER A 10 -7.45 2.29 -7.90
C SER A 10 -6.24 3.22 -7.98
N GLN A 11 -6.28 4.34 -7.27
CA GLN A 11 -5.16 5.27 -7.25
C GLN A 11 -3.97 4.72 -6.46
N VAL A 12 -4.20 3.99 -5.37
CA VAL A 12 -3.13 3.31 -4.62
C VAL A 12 -2.41 2.33 -5.54
N LYS A 13 -3.14 1.54 -6.30
CA LYS A 13 -2.55 0.61 -7.27
C LYS A 13 -1.71 1.36 -8.32
N THR A 14 -2.24 2.43 -8.88
CA THR A 14 -1.52 3.25 -9.86
C THR A 14 -0.25 3.85 -9.26
N THR A 15 -0.34 4.38 -8.04
CA THR A 15 0.80 4.98 -7.35
C THR A 15 1.90 3.96 -7.08
N LEU A 16 1.55 2.76 -6.60
CA LEU A 16 2.54 1.72 -6.36
C LEU A 16 3.17 1.22 -7.66
N ALA A 17 2.44 1.22 -8.76
CA ALA A 17 2.98 0.84 -10.06
C ALA A 17 3.96 1.88 -10.63
N THR A 18 4.08 3.06 -10.04
CA THR A 18 5.12 4.03 -10.43
C THR A 18 6.51 3.66 -9.93
N ILE A 19 6.62 2.69 -9.02
CA ILE A 19 7.89 2.15 -8.56
C ILE A 19 8.52 1.38 -9.73
N ASN A 20 9.53 1.97 -10.37
CA ASN A 20 10.03 1.47 -11.65
C ASN A 20 11.55 1.16 -11.65
N GLY A 21 12.15 1.12 -10.47
CA GLY A 21 13.59 0.85 -10.36
C GLY A 21 14.50 2.01 -10.71
N ALA A 22 13.92 3.16 -11.05
CA ALA A 22 14.70 4.36 -11.39
C ALA A 22 14.72 5.35 -10.23
N GLY A 23 15.70 6.25 -10.22
CA GLY A 23 15.84 7.25 -9.16
C GLY A 23 16.13 6.62 -7.82
N SER A 24 15.29 6.91 -6.83
CA SER A 24 15.45 6.40 -5.46
C SER A 24 14.84 5.03 -5.22
N TYR A 25 14.18 4.44 -6.23
CA TYR A 25 13.54 3.13 -6.09
C TYR A 25 14.52 1.99 -6.33
N THR A 26 14.47 0.98 -5.47
CA THR A 26 15.30 -0.22 -5.56
C THR A 26 14.71 -1.26 -6.51
N TYR A 27 13.38 -1.43 -6.46
CA TYR A 27 12.67 -2.46 -7.22
C TYR A 27 11.82 -1.87 -8.33
N ASP A 28 11.39 -2.73 -9.25
CA ASP A 28 10.50 -2.36 -10.35
C ASP A 28 9.18 -3.11 -10.21
N LEU A 29 8.11 -2.37 -9.92
CA LEU A 29 6.74 -2.87 -9.80
C LEU A 29 5.87 -2.42 -10.97
N SER A 30 6.47 -1.84 -12.03
CA SER A 30 5.72 -1.26 -13.13
C SER A 30 5.17 -2.30 -14.11
N ALA A 31 5.72 -3.51 -14.12
CA ALA A 31 5.26 -4.56 -15.02
C ALA A 31 3.86 -5.07 -14.61
N ALA A 32 3.10 -5.53 -15.59
CA ALA A 32 1.77 -6.06 -15.36
C ALA A 32 1.80 -7.25 -14.36
N GLY A 33 0.85 -7.26 -13.42
CA GLY A 33 0.73 -8.32 -12.43
C GLY A 33 1.61 -8.16 -11.19
N ARG A 34 2.48 -7.14 -11.15
CA ARG A 34 3.33 -6.88 -9.98
C ARG A 34 2.57 -6.24 -8.83
N VAL A 35 1.57 -5.42 -9.12
CA VAL A 35 0.69 -4.80 -8.13
C VAL A 35 -0.74 -5.21 -8.45
N THR A 36 -1.40 -5.87 -7.50
CA THR A 36 -2.76 -6.38 -7.72
C THR A 36 -3.70 -5.97 -6.59
N LEU A 37 -4.99 -5.92 -6.90
CA LEU A 37 -6.04 -5.74 -5.90
C LEU A 37 -6.49 -7.11 -5.40
N GLY A 38 -6.67 -7.23 -4.09
CA GLY A 38 -7.02 -8.47 -3.42
C GLY A 38 -5.79 -9.13 -2.77
N LEU A 39 -5.98 -9.63 -1.55
CA LEU A 39 -4.90 -10.30 -0.83
C LEU A 39 -4.51 -11.62 -1.51
N ASN A 40 -3.21 -11.82 -1.66
CA ASN A 40 -2.66 -13.06 -2.16
C ASN A 40 -1.55 -13.51 -1.20
N VAL A 41 -1.74 -14.65 -0.55
CA VAL A 41 -0.77 -15.21 0.40
C VAL A 41 0.27 -16.08 -0.26
N GLU A 42 0.12 -16.38 -1.55
CA GLU A 42 1.11 -17.10 -2.35
C GLU A 42 1.63 -16.17 -3.44
N PRO A 43 2.81 -15.54 -3.25
CA PRO A 43 3.31 -14.60 -4.23
C PRO A 43 3.64 -15.30 -5.55
N PRO A 44 3.11 -14.79 -6.68
CA PRO A 44 3.40 -15.42 -7.98
C PRO A 44 4.78 -15.08 -8.51
N MET A 45 5.41 -14.06 -7.96
CA MET A 45 6.70 -13.53 -8.42
C MET A 45 7.30 -12.65 -7.34
N ALA A 46 8.54 -12.23 -7.51
CA ALA A 46 9.22 -11.24 -6.66
C ALA A 46 9.82 -10.15 -7.53
N PRO A 47 9.72 -8.87 -7.16
CA PRO A 47 8.87 -8.31 -6.10
C PRO A 47 7.39 -8.34 -6.49
N TYR A 48 6.53 -8.42 -5.49
CA TYR A 48 5.08 -8.48 -5.71
C TYR A 48 4.36 -7.76 -4.57
N VAL A 49 3.34 -6.99 -4.91
CA VAL A 49 2.54 -6.24 -3.94
C VAL A 49 1.06 -6.48 -4.19
N CYS A 50 0.33 -6.81 -3.14
CA CYS A 50 -1.12 -6.90 -3.21
C CYS A 50 -1.77 -5.95 -2.20
N ILE A 51 -2.92 -5.42 -2.60
CA ILE A 51 -3.69 -4.45 -1.83
C ILE A 51 -4.94 -5.17 -1.33
N GLY A 52 -5.10 -5.24 -0.01
CA GLY A 52 -6.20 -5.98 0.60
C GLY A 52 -7.47 -5.15 0.73
N ASP A 53 -8.50 -5.78 1.30
CA ASP A 53 -9.79 -5.15 1.48
C ASP A 53 -9.70 -3.97 2.46
N PRO A 54 -10.30 -2.83 2.12
CA PRO A 54 -10.32 -1.69 3.01
C PRO A 54 -11.35 -1.85 4.11
N SER A 55 -11.09 -1.22 5.25
CA SER A 55 -12.10 -0.96 6.26
C SER A 55 -12.32 0.54 6.35
N VAL A 56 -13.57 0.97 6.49
CA VAL A 56 -13.90 2.39 6.44
C VAL A 56 -14.78 2.74 7.63
N ASP A 57 -14.37 3.78 8.37
CA ASP A 57 -15.12 4.35 9.47
C ASP A 57 -15.56 5.77 9.13
N ARG A 58 -16.71 6.16 9.64
CA ARG A 58 -17.21 7.51 9.49
C ARG A 58 -16.82 8.36 10.69
N SER A 59 -16.30 9.55 10.43
CA SER A 59 -16.10 10.58 11.43
C SER A 59 -17.00 11.77 11.10
N VAL A 60 -17.55 12.42 12.12
CA VAL A 60 -18.41 13.61 11.91
C VAL A 60 -17.72 14.89 12.37
N ASP A 61 -16.55 14.79 12.97
CA ASP A 61 -15.88 15.94 13.57
C ASP A 61 -15.18 16.78 12.50
N GLY A 62 -15.31 18.11 12.65
CA GLY A 62 -14.54 19.07 11.88
C GLY A 62 -14.97 19.27 10.43
N MET A 63 -16.10 18.72 10.01
CA MET A 63 -16.56 18.84 8.62
C MET A 63 -17.60 19.97 8.44
N PRO A 64 -17.54 20.70 7.31
CA PRO A 64 -18.59 21.65 6.98
C PRO A 64 -19.97 21.00 6.85
N LEU A 65 -21.02 21.82 6.98
CA LEU A 65 -22.37 21.35 6.80
C LEU A 65 -22.55 20.73 5.39
N GLY A 66 -23.16 19.58 5.32
CA GLY A 66 -23.37 18.86 4.08
C GLY A 66 -22.30 17.82 3.74
N TYR A 67 -21.24 17.75 4.53
CA TYR A 67 -20.15 16.78 4.35
C TYR A 67 -19.86 16.04 5.65
N TYR A 68 -19.26 14.89 5.52
CA TYR A 68 -18.68 14.17 6.64
C TYR A 68 -17.36 13.52 6.20
N GLU A 69 -16.51 13.29 7.18
CA GLU A 69 -15.21 12.69 6.97
C GLU A 69 -15.29 11.19 7.13
N ARG A 70 -14.64 10.46 6.24
CA ARG A 70 -14.42 9.03 6.37
C ARG A 70 -12.95 8.75 6.56
N ARG A 71 -12.66 7.74 7.37
CA ARG A 71 -11.31 7.22 7.55
C ARG A 71 -11.27 5.80 7.03
N GLY A 72 -10.37 5.55 6.11
CA GLY A 72 -10.17 4.22 5.56
C GLY A 72 -8.83 3.67 5.99
N THR A 73 -8.78 2.35 6.19
CA THR A 73 -7.54 1.63 6.44
C THR A 73 -7.40 0.58 5.35
N ILE A 74 -6.29 0.63 4.62
CA ILE A 74 -6.04 -0.25 3.49
C ILE A 74 -4.81 -1.08 3.80
N PRO A 75 -4.93 -2.41 3.95
CA PRO A 75 -3.77 -3.26 4.14
C PRO A 75 -3.04 -3.50 2.83
N ILE A 76 -1.72 -3.49 2.88
CA ILE A 76 -0.86 -3.73 1.72
C ILE A 76 0.18 -4.77 2.12
N LEU A 77 0.32 -5.81 1.33
CA LEU A 77 1.36 -6.82 1.52
C LEU A 77 2.36 -6.76 0.37
N GLY A 78 3.63 -6.69 0.72
CA GLY A 78 4.72 -6.74 -0.25
C GLY A 78 5.57 -7.98 -0.04
N TRP A 79 5.87 -8.70 -1.11
CA TRP A 79 6.63 -9.93 -1.09
C TRP A 79 7.94 -9.76 -1.86
N ILE A 80 9.03 -10.22 -1.27
CA ILE A 80 10.34 -10.18 -1.89
C ILE A 80 11.12 -11.45 -1.51
N ASP A 81 11.95 -11.94 -2.40
CA ASP A 81 12.81 -13.06 -2.13
C ASP A 81 14.21 -12.59 -1.70
N GLY A 82 14.91 -13.47 -1.02
CA GLY A 82 16.31 -13.27 -0.67
C GLY A 82 17.24 -14.03 -1.64
N ASP A 83 18.55 -13.82 -1.46
CA ASP A 83 19.57 -14.48 -2.28
C ASP A 83 20.18 -15.70 -1.61
N GLY A 84 19.65 -16.12 -0.45
CA GLY A 84 20.13 -17.26 0.32
C GLY A 84 21.20 -16.92 1.34
N SER A 85 21.71 -15.69 1.37
CA SER A 85 22.66 -15.25 2.39
C SER A 85 21.94 -14.89 3.68
N GLU A 86 22.70 -14.84 4.79
CA GLU A 86 22.12 -14.52 6.10
C GLU A 86 21.45 -13.15 6.11
N GLY A 87 20.18 -13.14 6.49
CA GLY A 87 19.40 -11.91 6.61
C GLY A 87 19.00 -11.26 5.29
N SER A 88 19.24 -11.90 4.15
CA SER A 88 18.94 -11.31 2.84
C SER A 88 17.46 -11.05 2.64
N GLU A 89 16.58 -11.91 3.13
CA GLU A 89 15.14 -11.73 3.03
C GLU A 89 14.70 -10.49 3.82
N MET A 90 15.24 -10.30 5.02
CA MET A 90 14.92 -9.15 5.85
C MET A 90 15.44 -7.86 5.22
N LEU A 91 16.68 -7.86 4.74
CA LEU A 91 17.27 -6.68 4.11
C LEU A 91 16.55 -6.29 2.83
N SER A 92 16.22 -7.29 2.00
CA SER A 92 15.43 -7.06 0.79
C SER A 92 14.03 -6.53 1.11
N ALA A 93 13.40 -7.07 2.16
CA ALA A 93 12.10 -6.58 2.60
C ALA A 93 12.19 -5.12 3.10
N CYS A 94 13.27 -4.75 3.79
CA CYS A 94 13.49 -3.35 4.19
C CYS A 94 13.59 -2.43 2.97
N ASP A 95 14.27 -2.85 1.91
CA ASP A 95 14.38 -2.07 0.69
C ASP A 95 13.02 -1.91 0.01
N LEU A 96 12.21 -2.96 -0.02
CA LEU A 96 10.85 -2.89 -0.56
C LEU A 96 9.96 -1.99 0.28
N LEU A 97 10.07 -2.08 1.61
CA LEU A 97 9.34 -1.21 2.52
C LEU A 97 9.63 0.27 2.23
N GLU A 98 10.90 0.61 2.06
CA GLU A 98 11.28 1.99 1.74
C GLU A 98 10.71 2.44 0.39
N ASP A 99 10.72 1.57 -0.62
CA ASP A 99 10.11 1.88 -1.92
C ASP A 99 8.62 2.17 -1.78
N LEU A 100 7.89 1.34 -1.03
CA LEU A 100 6.45 1.52 -0.83
C LEU A 100 6.15 2.83 -0.09
N MET A 101 6.88 3.11 0.97
CA MET A 101 6.69 4.35 1.73
C MET A 101 7.02 5.57 0.89
N LEU A 102 8.12 5.53 0.13
CA LEU A 102 8.51 6.65 -0.73
C LEU A 102 7.43 6.96 -1.77
N ALA A 103 6.90 5.94 -2.44
CA ALA A 103 5.88 6.13 -3.47
C ALA A 103 4.58 6.70 -2.87
N LEU A 104 4.13 6.15 -1.75
CA LEU A 104 2.88 6.59 -1.13
C LEU A 104 3.00 7.98 -0.52
N GLU A 105 4.14 8.29 0.09
CA GLU A 105 4.38 9.62 0.68
C GLU A 105 4.59 10.69 -0.39
N ALA A 106 5.06 10.32 -1.57
CA ALA A 106 5.22 11.27 -2.68
C ALA A 106 3.88 11.73 -3.25
N ASP A 107 2.82 10.94 -3.09
CA ASP A 107 1.48 11.27 -3.56
C ASP A 107 0.48 11.28 -2.40
N ARG A 108 0.68 12.19 -1.45
CA ARG A 108 -0.09 12.24 -0.21
C ARG A 108 -1.57 12.50 -0.40
N SER A 109 -1.96 13.08 -1.51
CA SER A 109 -3.38 13.31 -1.81
C SER A 109 -3.98 12.19 -2.66
N LEU A 110 -3.18 11.21 -3.10
CA LEU A 110 -3.57 10.17 -4.06
C LEU A 110 -4.31 10.78 -5.24
N ASN A 111 -3.63 11.72 -5.90
CA ASN A 111 -4.14 12.48 -7.04
C ASN A 111 -5.45 13.22 -6.71
N GLY A 112 -5.54 13.77 -5.51
CA GLY A 112 -6.70 14.53 -5.07
C GLY A 112 -7.86 13.71 -4.52
N ASN A 113 -7.70 12.39 -4.39
CA ASN A 113 -8.76 11.51 -3.89
C ASN A 113 -8.88 11.50 -2.36
N VAL A 114 -7.84 11.92 -1.64
CA VAL A 114 -7.85 11.96 -0.19
C VAL A 114 -7.37 13.31 0.32
N ARG A 115 -7.78 13.67 1.54
CA ARG A 115 -7.33 14.89 2.20
C ARG A 115 -5.99 14.68 2.90
N ASP A 116 -5.76 13.48 3.40
CA ASP A 116 -4.52 13.12 4.07
C ASP A 116 -4.33 11.61 4.02
N LEU A 117 -3.08 11.18 4.12
CA LEU A 117 -2.75 9.78 4.27
C LEU A 117 -1.57 9.60 5.21
N GLN A 118 -1.54 8.46 5.88
CA GLN A 118 -0.44 8.03 6.72
C GLN A 118 -0.11 6.59 6.40
N VAL A 119 1.17 6.27 6.35
CA VAL A 119 1.65 4.92 6.06
C VAL A 119 2.42 4.42 7.28
N SER A 120 2.10 3.20 7.70
CA SER A 120 2.94 2.46 8.64
C SER A 120 3.29 1.13 8.01
N ALA A 121 4.50 0.64 8.26
CA ALA A 121 4.95 -0.60 7.65
C ALA A 121 5.95 -1.32 8.54
N GLN A 122 5.98 -2.64 8.42
CA GLN A 122 6.95 -3.49 9.11
C GLN A 122 7.31 -4.67 8.23
N THR A 123 8.45 -5.29 8.51
CA THR A 123 8.88 -6.49 7.81
C THR A 123 8.63 -7.71 8.68
N ILE A 124 8.30 -8.82 8.03
CA ILE A 124 8.11 -10.12 8.67
C ILE A 124 8.91 -11.15 7.88
N ASP A 125 9.64 -12.02 8.58
CA ASP A 125 10.34 -13.12 7.94
C ASP A 125 9.32 -14.13 7.42
N GLY A 126 9.48 -14.55 6.17
CA GLY A 126 8.60 -15.54 5.56
C GLY A 126 8.59 -16.88 6.29
N SER A 127 9.67 -17.21 7.01
CA SER A 127 9.72 -18.45 7.79
C SER A 127 8.66 -18.48 8.90
N GLU A 128 8.27 -17.33 9.45
CA GLU A 128 7.19 -17.25 10.43
C GLU A 128 5.83 -17.63 9.83
N LEU A 129 5.68 -17.48 8.53
CA LEU A 129 4.50 -17.86 7.78
C LEU A 129 4.66 -19.19 7.03
N GLN A 130 5.74 -19.93 7.33
CA GLN A 130 6.11 -21.19 6.67
C GLN A 130 6.39 -21.05 5.16
N ILE A 131 6.83 -19.86 4.75
CA ILE A 131 7.24 -19.57 3.36
C ILE A 131 8.73 -19.22 3.40
N GLU A 132 9.59 -20.24 3.32
CA GLU A 132 11.04 -20.05 3.40
C GLU A 132 11.57 -19.31 2.17
N GLY A 133 12.59 -18.49 2.37
CA GLY A 133 13.25 -17.75 1.29
C GLY A 133 12.55 -16.45 0.91
N TRP A 134 11.45 -16.11 1.57
CA TRP A 134 10.69 -14.90 1.29
C TRP A 134 10.71 -13.94 2.48
N GLY A 135 10.78 -12.64 2.18
CA GLY A 135 10.51 -11.57 3.13
C GLY A 135 9.16 -10.94 2.82
N LEU A 136 8.50 -10.47 3.84
CA LEU A 136 7.18 -9.86 3.73
C LEU A 136 7.20 -8.46 4.32
N VAL A 137 6.63 -7.50 3.61
CA VAL A 137 6.31 -6.18 4.12
C VAL A 137 4.81 -6.13 4.40
N VAL A 138 4.44 -5.80 5.63
CA VAL A 138 3.04 -5.56 6.00
C VAL A 138 2.89 -4.07 6.21
N ALA A 139 2.11 -3.42 5.37
CA ALA A 139 1.86 -1.99 5.46
C ALA A 139 0.37 -1.74 5.70
N SER A 140 0.11 -0.64 6.39
CA SER A 140 -1.24 -0.13 6.60
C SER A 140 -1.27 1.30 6.12
N LEU A 141 -2.16 1.59 5.19
CA LEU A 141 -2.38 2.92 4.67
C LEU A 141 -3.65 3.48 5.27
N GLU A 142 -3.52 4.54 6.06
CA GLU A 142 -4.69 5.25 6.59
C GLU A 142 -4.96 6.45 5.72
N VAL A 143 -6.20 6.58 5.26
CA VAL A 143 -6.63 7.68 4.40
C VAL A 143 -7.82 8.40 5.03
N VAL A 144 -7.88 9.71 4.79
CA VAL A 144 -8.97 10.56 5.23
C VAL A 144 -9.55 11.24 4.01
N TYR A 145 -10.84 11.07 3.79
CA TYR A 145 -11.50 11.68 2.64
C TYR A 145 -12.89 12.20 3.00
N ALA A 146 -13.34 13.18 2.23
CA ALA A 146 -14.63 13.80 2.45
C ALA A 146 -15.70 13.11 1.61
N LYS A 147 -16.88 12.96 2.18
CA LYS A 147 -18.05 12.42 1.51
C LYS A 147 -19.21 13.39 1.69
N GLU A 148 -19.92 13.63 0.60
CA GLU A 148 -21.10 14.49 0.64
C GLU A 148 -22.24 13.77 1.35
N THR A 149 -22.96 14.48 2.25
CA THR A 149 -24.10 13.93 2.97
C THR A 149 -25.18 13.50 2.00
N GLY A 150 -25.67 12.28 2.13
CA GLY A 150 -26.69 11.73 1.24
C GLY A 150 -26.15 11.07 -0.03
N SER A 151 -24.84 10.94 -0.14
CA SER A 151 -24.19 10.29 -1.29
C SER A 151 -23.87 8.84 -1.02
#